data_95055891b2a3523105af769564005b1f
#
_entry.id   95055891b2a3523105af769564005b1f
#
_cell.length_a   1.000
_cell.length_b   1.000
_cell.length_c   1.000
_cell.angle_alpha   90.00
_cell.angle_beta   90.00
_cell.angle_gamma   90.00
#
_symmetry.space_group_name_H-M   'P 1'
#
loop_
_entity.id
_entity.type
_entity.pdbx_description
1 polymer ?
#
loop_
_entity_poly.entity_id
_entity_poly.type
_entity_poly.pdbx_seq_one_letter_code
_entity_poly.pdbx_strand_id
1 'polypeptide(L)'
;MPSPEHPQARALEGFRVLDFSILIAGPYCARMLGDVGADVIKIEPPEGDDMRMRQPLRDGCSTYFGQLNAGKRSIALDLKNPAAIEIVLGLAAEADVVVENFRPGVMDRLGLGYDALRKINSRLVYCSISGYGQTGPAAARAAYAMIVQAESGFDTALMRYAGDRAQPAPSAIFIADALGAIFGYAAIQTALVQRGRTGLGQHVDVALLDCMSNLLIYEMQEAQFPVATPRFSYGPVQAADGPILITPVTARNFDALCDVTGLPQLREARFATIPSRGAHWSAMMAIVEQWTSTRTVDACVAALDAAGVPCAAYGNPGDQLKDLHLQQRGLFSPITDGAGEFLGVSAPWQMSGTASSMRGSVPAIGEHRRAILLDTLGVTNAEQDRLAAAGVFGKARA
;
A
#
# COMPACT_ATOMS: atom_id res chain seq x y z
N MET A 1 -2.56 -27.66 -2.61
CA MET A 1 -1.34 -27.10 -3.24
C MET A 1 -1.36 -27.51 -4.69
N PRO A 2 -1.25 -26.61 -5.67
CA PRO A 2 -1.13 -27.02 -7.08
C PRO A 2 0.21 -27.74 -7.28
N SER A 3 0.21 -28.70 -8.20
CA SER A 3 1.36 -29.50 -8.60
C SER A 3 2.47 -28.64 -9.20
N PRO A 4 3.76 -28.92 -8.95
CA PRO A 4 4.89 -28.10 -9.39
C PRO A 4 5.22 -28.20 -10.88
N GLU A 5 4.36 -28.73 -11.73
CA GLU A 5 4.74 -29.14 -13.10
C GLU A 5 4.57 -28.09 -14.20
N HIS A 6 4.01 -26.88 -13.92
CA HIS A 6 4.03 -25.78 -14.89
C HIS A 6 4.39 -24.48 -14.18
N PRO A 7 5.35 -23.68 -14.70
CA PRO A 7 5.53 -22.31 -14.24
C PRO A 7 4.21 -21.58 -14.44
N GLN A 8 3.55 -21.22 -13.36
CA GLN A 8 2.27 -20.51 -13.42
C GLN A 8 2.49 -19.17 -14.11
N ALA A 9 1.91 -18.98 -15.30
CA ALA A 9 1.85 -17.69 -15.97
C ALA A 9 1.29 -16.64 -14.99
N ARG A 10 1.86 -15.43 -14.96
CA ARG A 10 1.35 -14.36 -14.12
C ARG A 10 0.23 -13.62 -14.83
N ALA A 11 -0.72 -13.08 -14.07
CA ALA A 11 -1.95 -12.47 -14.60
C ALA A 11 -1.69 -11.30 -15.57
N LEU A 12 -0.62 -10.52 -15.36
CA LEU A 12 -0.23 -9.40 -16.23
C LEU A 12 1.05 -9.69 -17.01
N GLU A 13 1.39 -10.95 -17.25
CA GLU A 13 2.50 -11.28 -18.13
C GLU A 13 2.25 -10.74 -19.55
N GLY A 14 3.25 -10.08 -20.12
CA GLY A 14 3.14 -9.39 -21.40
C GLY A 14 2.62 -7.95 -21.34
N PHE A 15 2.14 -7.49 -20.19
CA PHE A 15 1.76 -6.10 -20.00
C PHE A 15 2.98 -5.25 -19.62
N ARG A 16 3.06 -4.03 -20.17
CA ARG A 16 4.11 -3.04 -19.87
C ARG A 16 3.56 -1.85 -19.13
N VAL A 17 4.24 -1.47 -18.04
CA VAL A 17 3.91 -0.33 -17.20
C VAL A 17 5.05 0.67 -17.23
N LEU A 18 4.77 1.93 -17.54
CA LEU A 18 5.70 3.04 -17.34
C LEU A 18 5.40 3.69 -15.99
N ASP A 19 6.35 3.63 -15.10
CA ASP A 19 6.26 4.16 -13.74
C ASP A 19 7.10 5.44 -13.60
N PHE A 20 6.44 6.60 -13.64
CA PHE A 20 7.04 7.91 -13.40
C PHE A 20 7.00 8.31 -11.94
N SER A 21 6.35 7.52 -11.12
CA SER A 21 6.01 7.89 -9.75
C SER A 21 7.24 7.92 -8.83
N ILE A 22 7.13 8.71 -7.79
CA ILE A 22 8.15 8.91 -6.75
C ILE A 22 7.56 8.65 -5.37
N LEU A 23 8.41 8.54 -4.37
CA LEU A 23 8.04 8.33 -2.96
C LEU A 23 7.31 6.99 -2.74
N ILE A 24 6.01 7.00 -2.36
CA ILE A 24 5.33 5.81 -1.83
C ILE A 24 4.14 5.36 -2.71
N ALA A 25 3.10 6.18 -2.84
CA ALA A 25 1.81 5.75 -3.38
C ALA A 25 1.91 5.16 -4.80
N GLY A 26 2.51 5.89 -5.74
CA GLY A 26 2.68 5.44 -7.10
C GLY A 26 3.65 4.26 -7.23
N PRO A 27 4.87 4.33 -6.64
CA PRO A 27 5.81 3.20 -6.69
C PRO A 27 5.25 1.91 -6.11
N TYR A 28 4.46 1.98 -5.03
CA TYR A 28 3.81 0.81 -4.45
C TYR A 28 2.70 0.26 -5.38
N CYS A 29 1.89 1.12 -6.00
CA CYS A 29 0.92 0.73 -7.02
C CYS A 29 1.59 0.00 -8.19
N ALA A 30 2.64 0.58 -8.77
CA ALA A 30 3.36 0.01 -9.89
C ALA A 30 4.08 -1.30 -9.51
N ARG A 31 4.63 -1.41 -8.29
CA ARG A 31 5.21 -2.66 -7.79
C ARG A 31 4.19 -3.79 -7.75
N MET A 32 2.96 -3.53 -7.24
CA MET A 32 1.91 -4.55 -7.20
C MET A 32 1.53 -5.04 -8.61
N LEU A 33 1.59 -4.19 -9.64
CA LEU A 33 1.43 -4.62 -11.03
C LEU A 33 2.58 -5.56 -11.46
N GLY A 34 3.81 -5.26 -11.03
CA GLY A 34 4.97 -6.12 -11.25
C GLY A 34 4.86 -7.47 -10.54
N ASP A 35 4.33 -7.50 -9.30
CA ASP A 35 4.15 -8.74 -8.53
C ASP A 35 3.21 -9.73 -9.23
N VAL A 36 2.26 -9.24 -10.00
CA VAL A 36 1.34 -10.07 -10.80
C VAL A 36 1.77 -10.22 -12.27
N GLY A 37 2.99 -9.82 -12.62
CA GLY A 37 3.64 -10.18 -13.88
C GLY A 37 3.94 -9.07 -14.86
N ALA A 38 3.48 -7.85 -14.66
CA ALA A 38 3.78 -6.77 -15.57
C ALA A 38 5.29 -6.45 -15.65
N ASP A 39 5.75 -6.06 -16.85
CA ASP A 39 7.06 -5.47 -17.08
C ASP A 39 7.02 -3.99 -16.69
N VAL A 40 7.50 -3.67 -15.49
CA VAL A 40 7.46 -2.31 -14.97
C VAL A 40 8.78 -1.58 -15.24
N ILE A 41 8.72 -0.53 -16.05
CA ILE A 41 9.84 0.35 -16.36
C ILE A 41 9.70 1.61 -15.51
N LYS A 42 10.58 1.75 -14.51
CA LYS A 42 10.67 2.97 -13.68
C LYS A 42 11.50 4.01 -14.41
N ILE A 43 10.87 5.16 -14.68
CA ILE A 43 11.51 6.32 -15.29
C ILE A 43 11.89 7.27 -14.16
N GLU A 44 13.18 7.45 -13.95
CA GLU A 44 13.75 8.26 -12.88
C GLU A 44 14.48 9.49 -13.44
N PRO A 45 14.58 10.59 -12.68
CA PRO A 45 15.53 11.63 -13.00
C PRO A 45 16.98 11.08 -12.90
N PRO A 46 17.97 11.74 -13.50
CA PRO A 46 19.38 11.29 -13.45
C PRO A 46 19.94 11.08 -12.05
N GLU A 47 19.40 11.81 -11.07
CA GLU A 47 19.77 11.71 -9.64
C GLU A 47 19.11 10.51 -8.95
N GLY A 48 18.08 9.94 -9.56
CA GLY A 48 17.24 8.88 -8.98
C GLY A 48 16.10 9.42 -8.13
N ASP A 49 15.26 8.51 -7.65
CA ASP A 49 14.16 8.79 -6.70
C ASP A 49 14.76 9.10 -5.31
N ASP A 50 14.28 10.15 -4.64
CA ASP A 50 14.72 10.54 -3.30
C ASP A 50 14.55 9.41 -2.26
N MET A 51 13.65 8.46 -2.49
CA MET A 51 13.47 7.30 -1.62
C MET A 51 14.69 6.40 -1.56
N ARG A 52 15.60 6.46 -2.54
CA ARG A 52 16.85 5.70 -2.53
C ARG A 52 17.76 6.05 -1.35
N MET A 53 17.59 7.26 -0.78
CA MET A 53 18.37 7.77 0.36
C MET A 53 17.59 7.74 1.68
N ARG A 54 16.37 7.17 1.71
CA ARG A 54 15.56 7.12 2.92
C ARG A 54 15.84 5.90 3.78
N GLN A 55 15.83 6.10 5.09
CA GLN A 55 15.97 5.03 6.06
C GLN A 55 14.80 4.02 5.96
N PRO A 56 15.04 2.73 6.27
CA PRO A 56 16.30 2.14 6.73
C PRO A 56 17.34 1.98 5.59
N LEU A 57 18.61 2.33 5.90
CA LEU A 57 19.72 2.16 4.97
C LEU A 57 20.62 1.00 5.42
N ARG A 58 21.09 0.21 4.45
CA ARG A 58 22.03 -0.88 4.60
C ARG A 58 23.11 -0.71 3.51
N ASP A 59 24.33 -0.41 3.91
CA ASP A 59 25.45 -0.12 3.00
C ASP A 59 25.08 0.86 1.86
N GLY A 60 24.37 1.93 2.22
CA GLY A 60 23.89 2.95 1.27
C GLY A 60 22.65 2.58 0.46
N CYS A 61 22.11 1.37 0.59
CA CYS A 61 20.91 0.92 -0.08
C CYS A 61 19.68 1.05 0.85
N SER A 62 18.63 1.73 0.37
CA SER A 62 17.37 1.86 1.08
C SER A 62 16.52 0.61 0.90
N THR A 63 16.28 -0.13 1.98
CA THR A 63 15.34 -1.25 1.96
C THR A 63 13.91 -0.78 1.80
N TYR A 64 13.60 0.46 2.17
CA TYR A 64 12.29 1.07 1.93
C TYR A 64 12.07 1.34 0.43
N PHE A 65 13.07 1.91 -0.27
CA PHE A 65 13.02 2.00 -1.73
C PHE A 65 12.88 0.60 -2.35
N GLY A 66 13.63 -0.37 -1.86
CA GLY A 66 13.58 -1.76 -2.30
C GLY A 66 12.21 -2.37 -2.18
N GLN A 67 11.54 -2.19 -1.03
CA GLN A 67 10.16 -2.64 -0.81
C GLN A 67 9.17 -2.10 -1.85
N LEU A 68 9.40 -0.88 -2.36
CA LEU A 68 8.50 -0.20 -3.29
C LEU A 68 8.89 -0.43 -4.77
N ASN A 69 10.10 -0.91 -5.05
CA ASN A 69 10.63 -0.91 -6.41
C ASN A 69 11.32 -2.21 -6.86
N ALA A 70 11.38 -3.23 -6.01
CA ALA A 70 11.93 -4.53 -6.41
C ALA A 70 11.19 -5.11 -7.62
N GLY A 71 11.94 -5.75 -8.52
CA GLY A 71 11.42 -6.37 -9.74
C GLY A 71 11.13 -5.39 -10.89
N LYS A 72 11.31 -4.08 -10.70
CA LYS A 72 11.23 -3.09 -11.77
C LYS A 72 12.52 -3.03 -12.57
N ARG A 73 12.43 -2.55 -13.81
CA ARG A 73 13.58 -2.13 -14.62
C ARG A 73 13.72 -0.61 -14.55
N SER A 74 14.91 -0.08 -14.35
CA SER A 74 15.15 1.37 -14.23
C SER A 74 15.78 1.93 -15.50
N ILE A 75 15.27 3.09 -15.94
CA ILE A 75 15.89 3.99 -16.90
C ILE A 75 15.93 5.40 -16.32
N ALA A 76 17.11 6.03 -16.31
CA ALA A 76 17.29 7.41 -15.90
C ALA A 76 17.23 8.33 -17.12
N LEU A 77 16.36 9.36 -17.07
CA LEU A 77 16.11 10.30 -18.17
C LEU A 77 16.01 11.74 -17.64
N ASP A 78 16.72 12.67 -18.27
CA ASP A 78 16.50 14.09 -18.04
C ASP A 78 15.30 14.57 -18.87
N LEU A 79 14.12 14.58 -18.28
CA LEU A 79 12.88 15.01 -18.96
C LEU A 79 12.83 16.49 -19.34
N LYS A 80 13.88 17.27 -19.03
CA LYS A 80 14.10 18.62 -19.58
C LYS A 80 14.72 18.57 -20.97
N ASN A 81 15.34 17.44 -21.34
CA ASN A 81 15.91 17.24 -22.66
C ASN A 81 14.85 16.73 -23.64
N PRO A 82 14.62 17.41 -24.77
CA PRO A 82 13.60 16.99 -25.76
C PRO A 82 13.79 15.55 -26.26
N ALA A 83 15.04 15.07 -26.42
CA ALA A 83 15.28 13.71 -26.87
C ALA A 83 14.88 12.68 -25.81
N ALA A 84 14.88 13.02 -24.52
CA ALA A 84 14.32 12.16 -23.47
C ALA A 84 12.80 12.07 -23.58
N ILE A 85 12.12 13.16 -23.93
CA ILE A 85 10.67 13.15 -24.18
C ILE A 85 10.34 12.23 -25.36
N GLU A 86 11.09 12.30 -26.47
CA GLU A 86 10.88 11.41 -27.62
C GLU A 86 11.03 9.92 -27.26
N ILE A 87 12.02 9.59 -26.43
CA ILE A 87 12.17 8.23 -25.88
C ILE A 87 10.91 7.82 -25.10
N VAL A 88 10.41 8.69 -24.22
CA VAL A 88 9.21 8.41 -23.43
C VAL A 88 7.99 8.23 -24.30
N LEU A 89 7.80 9.06 -25.34
CA LEU A 89 6.70 8.95 -26.30
C LEU A 89 6.75 7.60 -27.04
N GLY A 90 7.95 7.17 -27.44
CA GLY A 90 8.16 5.85 -28.03
C GLY A 90 7.80 4.71 -27.06
N LEU A 91 8.25 4.79 -25.80
CA LEU A 91 7.89 3.81 -24.78
C LEU A 91 6.38 3.78 -24.50
N ALA A 92 5.70 4.94 -24.50
CA ALA A 92 4.28 5.05 -24.24
C ALA A 92 3.42 4.45 -25.38
N ALA A 93 3.92 4.48 -26.62
CA ALA A 93 3.28 3.82 -27.75
C ALA A 93 3.14 2.29 -27.55
N GLU A 94 4.09 1.69 -26.83
CA GLU A 94 4.19 0.25 -26.55
C GLU A 94 3.72 -0.11 -25.13
N ALA A 95 3.25 0.87 -24.32
CA ALA A 95 2.86 0.65 -22.95
C ALA A 95 1.36 0.34 -22.82
N ASP A 96 1.03 -0.46 -21.82
CA ASP A 96 -0.35 -0.75 -21.41
C ASP A 96 -0.83 0.21 -20.34
N VAL A 97 0.07 0.60 -19.43
CA VAL A 97 -0.25 1.41 -18.27
C VAL A 97 0.82 2.48 -18.07
N VAL A 98 0.40 3.68 -17.70
CA VAL A 98 1.24 4.73 -17.11
C VAL A 98 0.80 4.95 -15.68
N VAL A 99 1.75 5.06 -14.74
CA VAL A 99 1.51 5.45 -13.35
C VAL A 99 2.36 6.67 -13.03
N GLU A 100 1.72 7.72 -12.51
CA GLU A 100 2.41 8.92 -12.04
C GLU A 100 1.74 9.44 -10.75
N ASN A 101 2.49 10.19 -9.94
CA ASN A 101 1.96 10.81 -8.72
C ASN A 101 2.50 12.22 -8.50
N PHE A 102 2.71 12.95 -9.58
CA PHE A 102 3.08 14.36 -9.53
C PHE A 102 1.86 15.25 -9.21
N ARG A 103 2.14 16.53 -8.98
CA ARG A 103 1.06 17.52 -8.90
C ARG A 103 0.36 17.65 -10.24
N PRO A 104 -0.98 17.88 -10.25
CA PRO A 104 -1.72 18.08 -11.48
C PRO A 104 -1.05 19.09 -12.42
N GLY A 105 -1.04 18.78 -13.70
CA GLY A 105 -0.43 19.59 -14.76
C GLY A 105 1.09 19.45 -14.91
N VAL A 106 1.80 18.70 -14.09
CA VAL A 106 3.24 18.46 -14.28
C VAL A 106 3.47 17.66 -15.56
N MET A 107 2.81 16.53 -15.71
CA MET A 107 2.94 15.68 -16.88
C MET A 107 2.44 16.38 -18.16
N ASP A 108 1.40 17.20 -18.05
CA ASP A 108 0.91 17.99 -19.20
C ASP A 108 1.95 19.00 -19.71
N ARG A 109 2.65 19.70 -18.80
CA ARG A 109 3.74 20.62 -19.16
C ARG A 109 4.93 19.93 -19.83
N LEU A 110 5.14 18.65 -19.54
CA LEU A 110 6.15 17.82 -20.18
C LEU A 110 5.67 17.25 -21.54
N GLY A 111 4.41 17.44 -21.91
CA GLY A 111 3.81 16.81 -23.09
C GLY A 111 3.52 15.32 -22.90
N LEU A 112 3.53 14.83 -21.66
CA LEU A 112 3.36 13.43 -21.26
C LEU A 112 2.07 13.15 -20.48
N GLY A 113 1.14 14.13 -20.45
CA GLY A 113 -0.17 13.97 -19.82
C GLY A 113 -1.08 13.04 -20.64
N TYR A 114 -2.18 12.60 -20.01
CA TYR A 114 -3.11 11.65 -20.60
C TYR A 114 -3.57 12.05 -21.99
N ASP A 115 -3.97 13.31 -22.20
CA ASP A 115 -4.49 13.80 -23.50
C ASP A 115 -3.45 13.77 -24.63
N ALA A 116 -2.18 13.89 -24.31
CA ALA A 116 -1.09 13.73 -25.27
C ALA A 116 -0.84 12.25 -25.58
N LEU A 117 -0.70 11.40 -24.55
CA LEU A 117 -0.33 10.01 -24.74
C LEU A 117 -1.47 9.17 -25.35
N ARG A 118 -2.74 9.46 -25.05
CA ARG A 118 -3.88 8.74 -25.67
C ARG A 118 -3.98 8.94 -27.18
N LYS A 119 -3.42 10.02 -27.72
CA LYS A 119 -3.37 10.24 -29.19
C LYS A 119 -2.36 9.31 -29.86
N ILE A 120 -1.33 8.89 -29.13
CA ILE A 120 -0.30 7.95 -29.59
C ILE A 120 -0.78 6.53 -29.36
N ASN A 121 -1.38 6.27 -28.19
CA ASN A 121 -1.85 4.95 -27.79
C ASN A 121 -3.25 5.07 -27.17
N SER A 122 -4.29 4.85 -27.99
CA SER A 122 -5.69 4.90 -27.53
C SER A 122 -6.08 3.79 -26.55
N ARG A 123 -5.23 2.78 -26.40
CA ARG A 123 -5.42 1.65 -25.47
C ARG A 123 -4.79 1.91 -24.11
N LEU A 124 -4.06 3.00 -23.94
CA LEU A 124 -3.31 3.31 -22.73
C LEU A 124 -4.24 3.54 -21.54
N VAL A 125 -4.00 2.82 -20.44
CA VAL A 125 -4.55 3.12 -19.11
C VAL A 125 -3.59 4.06 -18.42
N TYR A 126 -4.02 5.26 -18.07
CA TYR A 126 -3.19 6.28 -17.45
C TYR A 126 -3.68 6.53 -16.02
N CYS A 127 -2.85 6.27 -15.01
CA CYS A 127 -3.22 6.43 -13.60
C CYS A 127 -2.44 7.59 -12.98
N SER A 128 -3.17 8.62 -12.56
CA SER A 128 -2.66 9.72 -11.75
C SER A 128 -3.07 9.53 -10.30
N ILE A 129 -2.11 9.53 -9.37
CA ILE A 129 -2.36 9.47 -7.92
C ILE A 129 -1.92 10.80 -7.33
N SER A 130 -2.84 11.58 -6.77
CA SER A 130 -2.51 12.90 -6.24
C SER A 130 -3.26 13.18 -4.92
N GLY A 131 -2.88 14.23 -4.21
CA GLY A 131 -3.47 14.54 -2.90
C GLY A 131 -4.98 14.74 -2.95
N TYR A 132 -5.45 15.48 -3.96
CA TYR A 132 -6.85 15.95 -4.04
C TYR A 132 -7.51 15.65 -5.40
N GLY A 133 -6.91 14.79 -6.23
CA GLY A 133 -7.39 14.50 -7.58
C GLY A 133 -6.92 15.51 -8.61
N GLN A 134 -7.25 15.24 -9.87
CA GLN A 134 -6.85 16.05 -11.02
C GLN A 134 -7.78 17.26 -11.25
N THR A 135 -8.95 17.26 -10.63
CA THR A 135 -10.00 18.28 -10.83
C THR A 135 -10.51 18.80 -9.48
N GLY A 136 -11.31 19.87 -9.55
CA GLY A 136 -11.91 20.47 -8.37
C GLY A 136 -11.05 21.58 -7.73
N PRO A 137 -11.61 22.30 -6.75
CA PRO A 137 -11.00 23.52 -6.21
C PRO A 137 -9.69 23.27 -5.42
N ALA A 138 -9.47 22.07 -4.95
CA ALA A 138 -8.28 21.69 -4.17
C ALA A 138 -7.17 21.05 -5.02
N ALA A 139 -7.41 20.73 -6.30
CA ALA A 139 -6.49 19.96 -7.14
C ALA A 139 -5.05 20.51 -7.17
N ALA A 140 -4.90 21.84 -7.20
CA ALA A 140 -3.60 22.51 -7.24
C ALA A 140 -2.88 22.60 -5.87
N ARG A 141 -3.55 22.21 -4.77
CA ARG A 141 -2.96 22.30 -3.42
C ARG A 141 -1.82 21.29 -3.26
N ALA A 142 -0.79 21.72 -2.55
CA ALA A 142 0.29 20.82 -2.14
C ALA A 142 -0.20 19.86 -1.06
N ALA A 143 0.08 18.57 -1.21
CA ALA A 143 -0.26 17.56 -0.23
C ALA A 143 0.83 16.48 -0.13
N TYR A 144 0.95 15.94 1.06
CA TYR A 144 1.57 14.66 1.37
C TYR A 144 0.59 13.85 2.20
N ALA A 145 0.82 12.54 2.34
CA ALA A 145 -0.07 11.63 3.05
C ALA A 145 -0.54 12.16 4.41
N MET A 146 0.37 12.69 5.24
CA MET A 146 0.03 13.18 6.58
C MET A 146 -0.91 14.39 6.57
N ILE A 147 -0.79 15.28 5.56
CA ILE A 147 -1.69 16.42 5.39
C ILE A 147 -3.10 15.93 5.06
N VAL A 148 -3.19 14.99 4.13
CA VAL A 148 -4.47 14.39 3.73
C VAL A 148 -5.10 13.58 4.86
N GLN A 149 -4.30 12.84 5.64
CA GLN A 149 -4.79 12.11 6.81
C GLN A 149 -5.44 13.06 7.82
N ALA A 150 -4.76 14.16 8.15
CA ALA A 150 -5.29 15.17 9.07
C ALA A 150 -6.58 15.82 8.52
N GLU A 151 -6.61 16.19 7.24
CA GLU A 151 -7.73 16.89 6.60
C GLU A 151 -8.96 15.98 6.42
N SER A 152 -8.76 14.68 6.24
CA SER A 152 -9.86 13.71 6.06
C SER A 152 -10.73 13.49 7.31
N GLY A 153 -10.26 13.91 8.48
CA GLY A 153 -10.89 13.61 9.76
C GLY A 153 -10.44 12.29 10.40
N PHE A 154 -9.52 11.55 9.77
CA PHE A 154 -9.02 10.26 10.28
C PHE A 154 -8.36 10.41 11.66
N ASP A 155 -7.44 11.38 11.81
CA ASP A 155 -6.74 11.59 13.07
C ASP A 155 -7.70 12.03 14.19
N THR A 156 -8.72 12.83 13.85
CA THR A 156 -9.76 13.25 14.80
C THR A 156 -10.67 12.08 15.21
N ALA A 157 -10.99 11.19 14.29
CA ALA A 157 -11.74 9.98 14.59
C ALA A 157 -10.95 9.05 15.51
N LEU A 158 -9.66 8.83 15.25
CA LEU A 158 -8.78 8.05 16.14
C LEU A 158 -8.68 8.70 17.53
N MET A 159 -8.55 10.02 17.62
CA MET A 159 -8.51 10.74 18.89
C MET A 159 -9.79 10.47 19.70
N ARG A 160 -10.97 10.51 19.04
CA ARG A 160 -12.27 10.24 19.70
C ARG A 160 -12.33 8.83 20.29
N TYR A 161 -11.72 7.84 19.63
CA TYR A 161 -11.68 6.46 20.12
C TYR A 161 -10.57 6.21 21.16
N ALA A 162 -9.59 7.09 21.27
CA ALA A 162 -8.46 6.95 22.18
C ALA A 162 -8.68 7.52 23.61
N GLY A 163 -9.92 7.90 23.95
CA GLY A 163 -10.28 8.46 25.26
C GLY A 163 -9.97 9.97 25.38
N ASP A 164 -9.57 10.44 26.56
CA ASP A 164 -9.45 11.88 26.91
C ASP A 164 -8.20 12.55 26.31
N ARG A 165 -7.91 12.33 25.05
CA ARG A 165 -6.82 13.05 24.35
C ARG A 165 -7.29 14.43 23.90
N ALA A 166 -6.50 15.45 24.22
CA ALA A 166 -6.76 16.81 23.77
C ALA A 166 -6.26 17.09 22.34
N GLN A 167 -5.40 16.23 21.79
CA GLN A 167 -4.80 16.38 20.47
C GLN A 167 -4.61 15.01 19.78
N PRO A 168 -4.66 14.95 18.45
CA PRO A 168 -4.33 13.76 17.71
C PRO A 168 -2.92 13.23 18.04
N ALA A 169 -2.76 11.91 18.00
CA ALA A 169 -1.45 11.31 18.21
C ALA A 169 -0.56 11.55 16.97
N PRO A 170 0.73 11.89 17.15
CA PRO A 170 1.65 11.94 16.01
C PRO A 170 1.80 10.53 15.43
N SER A 171 1.88 10.44 14.10
CA SER A 171 2.08 9.21 13.36
C SER A 171 3.12 9.40 12.26
N ALA A 172 3.80 8.33 11.90
CA ALA A 172 4.65 8.24 10.72
C ALA A 172 4.24 7.05 9.82
N ILE A 173 3.00 6.58 9.96
CA ILE A 173 2.42 5.53 9.11
C ILE A 173 1.63 6.22 8.00
N PHE A 174 2.08 6.09 6.77
CA PHE A 174 1.55 6.77 5.58
C PHE A 174 0.33 6.00 5.02
N ILE A 175 -0.78 6.02 5.76
CA ILE A 175 -2.01 5.27 5.41
C ILE A 175 -2.60 5.79 4.09
N ALA A 176 -2.63 7.11 3.88
CA ALA A 176 -3.15 7.69 2.66
C ALA A 176 -2.39 7.21 1.42
N ASP A 177 -1.04 7.15 1.48
CA ASP A 177 -0.22 6.63 0.38
C ASP A 177 -0.48 5.14 0.13
N ALA A 178 -0.59 4.33 1.19
CA ALA A 178 -0.89 2.91 1.06
C ALA A 178 -2.26 2.68 0.43
N LEU A 179 -3.28 3.41 0.86
CA LEU A 179 -4.63 3.35 0.27
C LEU A 179 -4.62 3.84 -1.17
N GLY A 180 -3.95 4.97 -1.48
CA GLY A 180 -3.80 5.48 -2.83
C GLY A 180 -3.17 4.46 -3.77
N ALA A 181 -2.14 3.73 -3.30
CA ALA A 181 -1.52 2.65 -4.07
C ALA A 181 -2.49 1.49 -4.32
N ILE A 182 -3.22 1.04 -3.28
CA ILE A 182 -4.16 -0.10 -3.37
C ILE A 182 -5.34 0.26 -4.28
N PHE A 183 -5.95 1.42 -4.10
CA PHE A 183 -7.05 1.87 -4.96
C PHE A 183 -6.58 2.16 -6.39
N GLY A 184 -5.38 2.71 -6.58
CA GLY A 184 -4.76 2.87 -7.90
C GLY A 184 -4.58 1.53 -8.61
N TYR A 185 -4.02 0.54 -7.93
CA TYR A 185 -3.89 -0.82 -8.44
C TYR A 185 -5.26 -1.41 -8.81
N ALA A 186 -6.27 -1.32 -7.94
CA ALA A 186 -7.60 -1.86 -8.19
C ALA A 186 -8.30 -1.16 -9.38
N ALA A 187 -8.17 0.17 -9.48
CA ALA A 187 -8.74 0.95 -10.56
C ALA A 187 -8.06 0.65 -11.91
N ILE A 188 -6.71 0.47 -11.94
CA ILE A 188 -5.99 0.02 -13.13
C ILE A 188 -6.49 -1.35 -13.57
N GLN A 189 -6.63 -2.32 -12.66
CA GLN A 189 -7.17 -3.64 -13.00
C GLN A 189 -8.58 -3.54 -13.60
N THR A 190 -9.44 -2.72 -13.02
CA THR A 190 -10.79 -2.44 -13.55
C THR A 190 -10.74 -1.82 -14.95
N ALA A 191 -9.85 -0.86 -15.16
CA ALA A 191 -9.65 -0.22 -16.47
C ALA A 191 -9.12 -1.21 -17.53
N LEU A 192 -8.24 -2.13 -17.15
CA LEU A 192 -7.74 -3.18 -18.04
C LEU A 192 -8.83 -4.18 -18.42
N VAL A 193 -9.72 -4.53 -17.49
CA VAL A 193 -10.91 -5.37 -17.79
C VAL A 193 -11.86 -4.65 -18.76
N GLN A 194 -12.11 -3.37 -18.54
CA GLN A 194 -12.93 -2.55 -19.45
C GLN A 194 -12.27 -2.45 -20.84
N ARG A 195 -10.95 -2.21 -20.89
CA ARG A 195 -10.17 -2.18 -22.12
C ARG A 195 -10.27 -3.49 -22.91
N GLY A 196 -10.29 -4.62 -22.21
CA GLY A 196 -10.48 -5.94 -22.84
C GLY A 196 -11.80 -6.07 -23.60
N ARG A 197 -12.83 -5.33 -23.19
CA ARG A 197 -14.16 -5.34 -23.83
C ARG A 197 -14.29 -4.30 -24.95
N THR A 198 -13.68 -3.12 -24.79
CA THR A 198 -13.89 -1.97 -25.67
C THR A 198 -12.74 -1.68 -26.62
N GLY A 199 -11.57 -2.24 -26.32
CA GLY A 199 -10.33 -1.90 -27.03
C GLY A 199 -9.71 -0.56 -26.61
N LEU A 200 -10.37 0.25 -25.77
CA LEU A 200 -9.95 1.59 -25.38
C LEU A 200 -9.44 1.65 -23.95
N GLY A 201 -8.33 2.38 -23.75
CA GLY A 201 -7.85 2.75 -22.43
C GLY A 201 -8.62 3.94 -21.85
N GLN A 202 -8.20 4.39 -20.67
CA GLN A 202 -8.83 5.53 -19.99
C GLN A 202 -7.90 6.18 -18.98
N HIS A 203 -8.24 7.40 -18.55
CA HIS A 203 -7.62 8.06 -17.41
C HIS A 203 -8.26 7.56 -16.11
N VAL A 204 -7.42 7.19 -15.16
CA VAL A 204 -7.76 6.81 -13.79
C VAL A 204 -7.22 7.92 -12.88
N ASP A 205 -8.09 8.63 -12.21
CA ASP A 205 -7.75 9.69 -11.26
C ASP A 205 -8.01 9.19 -9.83
N VAL A 206 -6.96 9.12 -9.01
CA VAL A 206 -7.01 8.65 -7.62
C VAL A 206 -6.58 9.78 -6.69
N ALA A 207 -7.51 10.24 -5.87
CA ALA A 207 -7.25 11.24 -4.86
C ALA A 207 -6.98 10.58 -3.48
N LEU A 208 -5.88 10.93 -2.83
CA LEU A 208 -5.58 10.42 -1.50
C LEU A 208 -6.66 10.81 -0.48
N LEU A 209 -7.25 12.01 -0.61
CA LEU A 209 -8.34 12.45 0.26
C LEU A 209 -9.58 11.57 0.10
N ASP A 210 -9.94 11.20 -1.13
CA ASP A 210 -11.07 10.31 -1.40
C ASP A 210 -10.82 8.91 -0.83
N CYS A 211 -9.57 8.43 -0.94
CA CYS A 211 -9.17 7.15 -0.35
C CYS A 211 -9.33 7.16 1.18
N MET A 212 -8.91 8.23 1.84
CA MET A 212 -9.06 8.39 3.29
C MET A 212 -10.53 8.54 3.70
N SER A 213 -11.32 9.27 2.93
CA SER A 213 -12.76 9.40 3.18
C SER A 213 -13.49 8.06 3.02
N ASN A 214 -13.06 7.25 2.04
CA ASN A 214 -13.59 5.90 1.83
C ASN A 214 -13.24 4.95 3.00
N LEU A 215 -12.11 5.14 3.67
CA LEU A 215 -11.75 4.38 4.88
C LEU A 215 -12.70 4.65 6.05
N LEU A 216 -13.21 5.86 6.17
CA LEU A 216 -14.04 6.33 7.29
C LEU A 216 -15.53 5.97 7.09
N ILE A 217 -15.82 4.71 6.75
CA ILE A 217 -17.16 4.25 6.37
C ILE A 217 -18.20 4.54 7.45
N TYR A 218 -17.91 4.22 8.72
CA TYR A 218 -18.82 4.43 9.82
C TYR A 218 -18.93 5.90 10.19
N GLU A 219 -17.81 6.60 10.30
CA GLU A 219 -17.73 8.00 10.72
C GLU A 219 -18.45 8.92 9.72
N MET A 220 -18.38 8.62 8.43
CA MET A 220 -19.13 9.34 7.38
C MET A 220 -20.64 9.13 7.48
N GLN A 221 -21.10 7.94 7.88
CA GLN A 221 -22.52 7.69 8.12
C GLN A 221 -23.00 8.34 9.41
N GLU A 222 -22.22 8.24 10.50
CA GLU A 222 -22.53 8.87 11.77
C GLU A 222 -22.59 10.40 11.67
N ALA A 223 -21.74 11.02 10.84
CA ALA A 223 -21.80 12.46 10.58
C ALA A 223 -23.12 12.90 9.92
N GLN A 224 -23.72 12.04 9.09
CA GLN A 224 -25.03 12.30 8.48
C GLN A 224 -26.19 11.95 9.42
N PHE A 225 -26.05 10.90 10.21
CA PHE A 225 -27.08 10.35 11.08
C PHE A 225 -26.52 10.16 12.51
N PRO A 226 -26.42 11.22 13.30
CA PRO A 226 -25.86 11.16 14.65
C PRO A 226 -26.56 10.13 15.53
N VAL A 227 -25.80 9.33 16.23
CA VAL A 227 -26.32 8.29 17.13
C VAL A 227 -26.32 8.77 18.59
N ALA A 228 -27.33 8.38 19.35
CA ALA A 228 -27.45 8.74 20.78
C ALA A 228 -26.35 8.07 21.63
N THR A 229 -25.92 6.87 21.26
CA THR A 229 -24.85 6.13 21.93
C THR A 229 -23.69 5.97 20.96
N PRO A 230 -22.55 6.65 21.19
CA PRO A 230 -21.36 6.51 20.36
C PRO A 230 -20.90 5.05 20.30
N ARG A 231 -20.26 4.69 19.19
CA ARG A 231 -19.61 3.39 19.05
C ARG A 231 -18.52 3.24 20.12
N PHE A 232 -18.52 2.11 20.82
CA PHE A 232 -17.46 1.79 21.76
C PHE A 232 -16.15 1.50 21.03
N SER A 233 -15.02 1.80 21.67
CA SER A 233 -13.69 1.49 21.15
C SER A 233 -13.19 0.15 21.70
N TYR A 234 -12.46 -0.57 20.86
CA TYR A 234 -11.69 -1.72 21.29
C TYR A 234 -10.33 -1.24 21.79
N GLY A 235 -10.02 -1.53 23.03
CA GLY A 235 -8.79 -1.09 23.69
C GLY A 235 -8.06 -2.24 24.37
N PRO A 236 -6.82 -2.02 24.82
CA PRO A 236 -6.05 -2.98 25.57
C PRO A 236 -6.70 -3.27 26.93
N VAL A 237 -6.61 -4.53 27.35
CA VAL A 237 -6.88 -5.02 28.71
C VAL A 237 -5.56 -5.49 29.27
N GLN A 238 -5.25 -5.11 30.54
CA GLN A 238 -3.97 -5.41 31.13
C GLN A 238 -3.90 -6.87 31.63
N ALA A 239 -2.89 -7.62 31.18
CA ALA A 239 -2.46 -8.87 31.77
C ALA A 239 -1.25 -8.64 32.71
N ALA A 240 -0.78 -9.65 33.41
CA ALA A 240 0.30 -9.51 34.37
C ALA A 240 1.62 -8.99 33.79
N ASP A 241 1.91 -9.29 32.53
CA ASP A 241 3.17 -9.00 31.82
C ASP A 241 3.01 -8.17 30.55
N GLY A 242 1.79 -7.70 30.21
CA GLY A 242 1.54 -6.88 29.02
C GLY A 242 0.06 -6.74 28.67
N PRO A 243 -0.25 -5.96 27.65
CA PRO A 243 -1.62 -5.77 27.19
C PRO A 243 -2.09 -6.88 26.25
N ILE A 244 -3.38 -7.19 26.32
CA ILE A 244 -4.09 -8.11 25.42
C ILE A 244 -5.33 -7.43 24.86
N LEU A 245 -5.69 -7.71 23.62
CA LEU A 245 -6.97 -7.33 23.04
C LEU A 245 -7.94 -8.51 23.12
N ILE A 246 -9.17 -8.26 23.59
CA ILE A 246 -10.24 -9.26 23.68
C ILE A 246 -11.51 -8.68 23.06
N THR A 247 -12.14 -9.42 22.13
CA THR A 247 -13.30 -8.93 21.38
C THR A 247 -14.50 -9.88 21.42
N PRO A 248 -15.21 -10.01 22.57
CA PRO A 248 -16.38 -10.90 22.73
C PRO A 248 -17.64 -10.25 22.14
N VAL A 249 -17.65 -10.01 20.82
CA VAL A 249 -18.70 -9.21 20.16
C VAL A 249 -20.03 -9.94 20.05
N THR A 250 -20.01 -11.24 19.71
CA THR A 250 -21.22 -12.05 19.56
C THR A 250 -21.71 -12.58 20.91
N ALA A 251 -22.99 -12.99 20.96
CA ALA A 251 -23.53 -13.65 22.17
C ALA A 251 -22.73 -14.89 22.53
N ARG A 252 -22.39 -15.73 21.54
CA ARG A 252 -21.58 -16.94 21.73
C ARG A 252 -20.19 -16.64 22.31
N ASN A 253 -19.48 -15.65 21.77
CA ASN A 253 -18.15 -15.29 22.29
C ASN A 253 -18.25 -14.72 23.71
N PHE A 254 -19.31 -13.97 24.00
CA PHE A 254 -19.53 -13.42 25.34
C PHE A 254 -19.87 -14.52 26.36
N ASP A 255 -20.72 -15.49 26.01
CA ASP A 255 -21.02 -16.62 26.88
C ASP A 255 -19.75 -17.43 27.15
N ALA A 256 -18.96 -17.73 26.14
CA ALA A 256 -17.67 -18.39 26.29
C ALA A 256 -16.69 -17.59 27.18
N LEU A 257 -16.64 -16.27 27.07
CA LEU A 257 -15.86 -15.41 27.96
C LEU A 257 -16.34 -15.53 29.41
N CYS A 258 -17.65 -15.50 29.66
CA CYS A 258 -18.18 -15.69 31.00
C CYS A 258 -17.80 -17.04 31.60
N ASP A 259 -17.84 -18.11 30.79
CA ASP A 259 -17.55 -19.46 31.24
C ASP A 259 -16.04 -19.62 31.54
N VAL A 260 -15.14 -19.17 30.66
CA VAL A 260 -13.70 -19.33 30.85
C VAL A 260 -13.16 -18.44 31.96
N THR A 261 -13.72 -17.27 32.19
CA THR A 261 -13.30 -16.37 33.26
C THR A 261 -13.90 -16.73 34.61
N GLY A 262 -15.10 -17.33 34.62
CA GLY A 262 -15.85 -17.66 35.84
C GLY A 262 -16.29 -16.43 36.64
N LEU A 263 -16.29 -15.23 36.04
CA LEU A 263 -16.62 -13.97 36.70
C LEU A 263 -18.15 -13.75 36.73
N PRO A 264 -18.81 -13.87 37.91
CA PRO A 264 -20.28 -13.79 38.00
C PRO A 264 -20.81 -12.41 37.61
N GLN A 265 -20.00 -11.35 37.77
CA GLN A 265 -20.36 -9.98 37.41
C GLN A 265 -20.63 -9.82 35.90
N LEU A 266 -20.04 -10.63 35.03
CA LEU A 266 -20.33 -10.61 33.59
C LEU A 266 -21.74 -11.12 33.27
N ARG A 267 -22.39 -11.83 34.16
CA ARG A 267 -23.78 -12.33 34.01
C ARG A 267 -24.85 -11.33 34.49
N GLU A 268 -24.45 -10.12 34.90
CA GLU A 268 -25.40 -9.07 35.28
C GLU A 268 -26.31 -8.63 34.12
N ALA A 269 -27.55 -8.18 34.42
CA ALA A 269 -28.54 -7.79 33.42
C ALA A 269 -28.04 -6.70 32.45
N ARG A 270 -27.16 -5.79 32.91
CA ARG A 270 -26.56 -4.74 32.06
C ARG A 270 -25.68 -5.28 30.92
N PHE A 271 -25.31 -6.55 30.93
CA PHE A 271 -24.53 -7.19 29.88
C PHE A 271 -25.32 -8.24 29.08
N ALA A 272 -26.61 -8.39 29.34
CA ALA A 272 -27.44 -9.46 28.78
C ALA A 272 -27.61 -9.37 27.24
N THR A 273 -27.65 -8.18 26.68
CA THR A 273 -27.85 -7.99 25.24
C THR A 273 -26.65 -7.31 24.56
N ILE A 274 -26.49 -7.52 23.25
CA ILE A 274 -25.42 -6.88 22.49
C ILE A 274 -25.46 -5.34 22.59
N PRO A 275 -26.59 -4.66 22.42
CA PRO A 275 -26.66 -3.21 22.60
C PRO A 275 -26.28 -2.76 24.01
N SER A 276 -26.75 -3.49 25.03
CA SER A 276 -26.45 -3.15 26.43
C SER A 276 -24.97 -3.36 26.75
N ARG A 277 -24.34 -4.43 26.23
CA ARG A 277 -22.88 -4.61 26.34
C ARG A 277 -22.11 -3.46 25.69
N GLY A 278 -22.53 -3.02 24.49
CA GLY A 278 -21.93 -1.87 23.82
C GLY A 278 -21.96 -0.60 24.67
N ALA A 279 -23.12 -0.31 25.29
CA ALA A 279 -23.28 0.85 26.17
C ALA A 279 -22.45 0.76 27.47
N HIS A 280 -22.08 -0.45 27.91
CA HIS A 280 -21.33 -0.70 29.12
C HIS A 280 -19.95 -1.35 28.85
N TRP A 281 -19.40 -1.18 27.64
CA TRP A 281 -18.20 -1.86 27.16
C TRP A 281 -17.00 -1.66 28.12
N SER A 282 -16.69 -0.44 28.46
CA SER A 282 -15.57 -0.13 29.37
C SER A 282 -15.74 -0.79 30.74
N ALA A 283 -16.96 -0.77 31.29
CA ALA A 283 -17.24 -1.41 32.58
C ALA A 283 -17.12 -2.94 32.49
N MET A 284 -17.56 -3.54 31.39
CA MET A 284 -17.39 -4.98 31.11
C MET A 284 -15.90 -5.36 31.02
N MET A 285 -15.12 -4.60 30.27
CA MET A 285 -13.68 -4.88 30.09
C MET A 285 -12.90 -4.65 31.39
N ALA A 286 -13.27 -3.69 32.24
CA ALA A 286 -12.69 -3.54 33.57
C ALA A 286 -12.95 -4.74 34.49
N ILE A 287 -14.07 -5.43 34.35
CA ILE A 287 -14.32 -6.70 35.06
C ILE A 287 -13.42 -7.80 34.49
N VAL A 288 -13.31 -7.91 33.16
CA VAL A 288 -12.42 -8.89 32.50
C VAL A 288 -10.96 -8.70 32.92
N GLU A 289 -10.53 -7.47 33.13
CA GLU A 289 -9.18 -7.14 33.57
C GLU A 289 -8.83 -7.73 34.95
N GLN A 290 -9.81 -7.95 35.83
CA GLN A 290 -9.59 -8.67 37.10
C GLN A 290 -9.10 -10.10 36.89
N TRP A 291 -9.53 -10.73 35.80
CA TRP A 291 -9.10 -12.08 35.43
C TRP A 291 -7.77 -12.07 34.68
N THR A 292 -7.57 -11.15 33.75
CA THR A 292 -6.35 -11.08 32.94
C THR A 292 -5.14 -10.60 33.75
N SER A 293 -5.30 -9.63 34.66
CA SER A 293 -4.20 -9.07 35.44
C SER A 293 -3.48 -10.06 36.36
N THR A 294 -4.11 -11.20 36.65
CA THR A 294 -3.53 -12.28 37.43
C THR A 294 -2.83 -13.38 36.60
N ARG A 295 -2.75 -13.21 35.28
CA ARG A 295 -2.24 -14.17 34.29
C ARG A 295 -1.30 -13.51 33.32
N THR A 296 -0.36 -14.27 32.76
CA THR A 296 0.46 -13.79 31.65
C THR A 296 -0.38 -13.65 30.37
N VAL A 297 0.08 -12.82 29.44
CA VAL A 297 -0.53 -12.68 28.10
C VAL A 297 -0.72 -14.03 27.42
N ASP A 298 0.31 -14.87 27.40
CA ASP A 298 0.26 -16.21 26.79
C ASP A 298 -0.80 -17.11 27.45
N ALA A 299 -0.88 -17.09 28.79
CA ALA A 299 -1.90 -17.85 29.49
C ALA A 299 -3.32 -17.36 29.22
N CYS A 300 -3.51 -16.05 29.09
CA CYS A 300 -4.79 -15.47 28.70
C CYS A 300 -5.16 -15.87 27.27
N VAL A 301 -4.26 -15.71 26.32
CA VAL A 301 -4.49 -16.09 24.91
C VAL A 301 -4.83 -17.56 24.80
N ALA A 302 -4.05 -18.46 25.42
CA ALA A 302 -4.28 -19.89 25.36
C ALA A 302 -5.68 -20.28 25.91
N ALA A 303 -6.11 -19.68 27.02
CA ALA A 303 -7.39 -19.98 27.64
C ALA A 303 -8.58 -19.46 26.81
N LEU A 304 -8.45 -18.23 26.29
CA LEU A 304 -9.48 -17.59 25.50
C LEU A 304 -9.65 -18.24 24.12
N ASP A 305 -8.54 -18.55 23.44
CA ASP A 305 -8.52 -19.26 22.17
C ASP A 305 -9.18 -20.65 22.28
N ALA A 306 -8.82 -21.42 23.31
CA ALA A 306 -9.41 -22.73 23.57
C ALA A 306 -10.93 -22.64 23.81
N ALA A 307 -11.43 -21.53 24.35
CA ALA A 307 -12.85 -21.25 24.55
C ALA A 307 -13.54 -20.66 23.30
N GLY A 308 -12.78 -20.32 22.24
CA GLY A 308 -13.29 -19.67 21.03
C GLY A 308 -13.67 -18.20 21.23
N VAL A 309 -13.03 -17.52 22.16
CA VAL A 309 -13.13 -16.06 22.37
C VAL A 309 -12.04 -15.36 21.57
N PRO A 310 -12.38 -14.50 20.59
CA PRO A 310 -11.37 -13.81 19.83
C PRO A 310 -10.51 -12.89 20.70
N CYS A 311 -9.21 -13.13 20.69
CA CYS A 311 -8.22 -12.37 21.44
C CYS A 311 -6.86 -12.36 20.72
N ALA A 312 -6.00 -11.41 21.08
CA ALA A 312 -4.63 -11.36 20.58
C ALA A 312 -3.71 -10.61 21.56
N ALA A 313 -2.48 -11.04 21.69
CA ALA A 313 -1.40 -10.20 22.20
C ALA A 313 -1.14 -9.02 21.26
N TYR A 314 -0.69 -7.88 21.78
CA TYR A 314 -0.22 -6.80 20.94
C TYR A 314 1.14 -7.16 20.34
N GLY A 315 1.16 -7.36 19.03
CA GLY A 315 2.34 -7.79 18.29
C GLY A 315 3.32 -6.66 17.99
N ASN A 316 4.54 -7.07 17.65
CA ASN A 316 5.62 -6.20 17.19
C ASN A 316 5.91 -6.52 15.71
N PRO A 317 6.11 -5.54 14.80
CA PRO A 317 6.43 -5.83 13.41
C PRO A 317 7.62 -6.78 13.22
N GLY A 318 8.64 -6.71 14.09
CA GLY A 318 9.80 -7.62 14.06
C GLY A 318 9.46 -9.09 14.34
N ASP A 319 8.42 -9.34 15.13
CA ASP A 319 8.00 -10.71 15.46
C ASP A 319 7.27 -11.36 14.28
N GLN A 320 6.60 -10.58 13.44
CA GLN A 320 5.92 -11.07 12.24
C GLN A 320 6.89 -11.73 11.25
N LEU A 321 8.14 -11.30 11.19
CA LEU A 321 9.18 -11.92 10.34
C LEU A 321 9.46 -13.38 10.74
N LYS A 322 9.19 -13.76 11.99
CA LYS A 322 9.40 -15.09 12.55
C LYS A 322 8.10 -15.90 12.65
N ASP A 323 6.97 -15.30 12.35
CA ASP A 323 5.66 -15.94 12.44
C ASP A 323 5.53 -17.04 11.37
N LEU A 324 5.37 -18.28 11.83
CA LEU A 324 5.27 -19.47 10.97
C LEU A 324 4.03 -19.43 10.06
N HIS A 325 2.92 -18.86 10.53
CA HIS A 325 1.72 -18.73 9.72
C HIS A 325 1.96 -17.79 8.54
N LEU A 326 2.57 -16.61 8.76
CA LEU A 326 2.90 -15.65 7.71
C LEU A 326 3.95 -16.20 6.75
N GLN A 327 4.94 -16.94 7.25
CA GLN A 327 5.94 -17.62 6.41
C GLN A 327 5.27 -18.69 5.52
N GLN A 328 4.40 -19.53 6.07
CA GLN A 328 3.65 -20.54 5.30
C GLN A 328 2.70 -19.93 4.29
N ARG A 329 2.17 -18.72 4.56
CA ARG A 329 1.38 -17.95 3.59
C ARG A 329 2.23 -17.31 2.50
N GLY A 330 3.56 -17.36 2.59
CA GLY A 330 4.46 -16.76 1.60
C GLY A 330 4.37 -15.23 1.58
N LEU A 331 4.08 -14.59 2.75
CA LEU A 331 4.00 -13.13 2.83
C LEU A 331 5.35 -12.46 2.58
N PHE A 332 6.44 -13.11 2.97
CA PHE A 332 7.78 -12.59 2.84
C PHE A 332 8.50 -13.22 1.66
N SER A 333 9.12 -12.39 0.82
CA SER A 333 9.93 -12.83 -0.32
C SER A 333 11.36 -12.32 -0.19
N PRO A 334 12.37 -13.15 -0.44
CA PRO A 334 13.75 -12.70 -0.52
C PRO A 334 13.93 -11.78 -1.73
N ILE A 335 14.57 -10.64 -1.51
CA ILE A 335 14.87 -9.62 -2.51
C ILE A 335 16.34 -9.23 -2.37
N THR A 336 17.00 -8.95 -3.48
CA THR A 336 18.39 -8.49 -3.49
C THR A 336 18.50 -7.03 -3.91
N ASP A 337 19.43 -6.32 -3.29
CA ASP A 337 19.90 -4.99 -3.69
C ASP A 337 21.43 -4.95 -3.71
N GLY A 338 22.01 -3.77 -3.88
CA GLY A 338 23.48 -3.59 -3.86
C GLY A 338 24.16 -3.99 -2.55
N ALA A 339 23.42 -4.10 -1.44
CA ALA A 339 23.89 -4.51 -0.11
C ALA A 339 23.60 -5.99 0.22
N GLY A 340 23.01 -6.76 -0.70
CA GLY A 340 22.69 -8.16 -0.54
C GLY A 340 21.21 -8.44 -0.35
N GLU A 341 20.86 -9.56 0.29
CA GLU A 341 19.46 -10.01 0.44
C GLU A 341 18.76 -9.38 1.65
N PHE A 342 17.46 -9.12 1.51
CA PHE A 342 16.54 -8.76 2.58
C PHE A 342 15.14 -9.31 2.28
N LEU A 343 14.26 -9.32 3.28
CA LEU A 343 12.88 -9.78 3.12
C LEU A 343 11.97 -8.60 2.73
N GLY A 344 11.33 -8.72 1.57
CA GLY A 344 10.25 -7.84 1.15
C GLY A 344 8.88 -8.42 1.51
N VAL A 345 7.91 -7.53 1.75
CA VAL A 345 6.52 -7.90 2.03
C VAL A 345 5.75 -7.96 0.72
N SER A 346 5.35 -9.17 0.33
CA SER A 346 4.58 -9.46 -0.88
C SER A 346 3.14 -8.97 -0.78
N ALA A 347 2.40 -9.06 -1.88
CA ALA A 347 0.96 -8.82 -1.89
C ALA A 347 0.23 -9.78 -0.92
N PRO A 348 -0.79 -9.29 -0.17
CA PRO A 348 -1.41 -10.06 0.92
C PRO A 348 -2.45 -11.08 0.45
N TRP A 349 -2.51 -11.37 -0.84
CA TRP A 349 -3.42 -12.38 -1.42
C TRP A 349 -2.67 -13.54 -2.03
N GLN A 350 -3.33 -14.68 -2.10
CA GLN A 350 -2.89 -15.87 -2.81
C GLN A 350 -3.94 -16.22 -3.88
N MET A 351 -3.48 -16.52 -5.07
CA MET A 351 -4.32 -16.91 -6.21
C MET A 351 -4.02 -18.37 -6.59
N SER A 352 -5.05 -19.19 -6.77
CA SER A 352 -4.88 -20.62 -7.06
C SER A 352 -4.34 -20.90 -8.46
N GLY A 353 -4.50 -19.97 -9.40
CA GLY A 353 -4.14 -20.15 -10.80
C GLY A 353 -2.92 -19.33 -11.25
N THR A 354 -2.46 -18.34 -10.48
CA THR A 354 -1.35 -17.46 -10.87
C THR A 354 -0.52 -17.03 -9.64
N ALA A 355 0.77 -16.79 -9.84
CA ALA A 355 1.63 -16.27 -8.79
C ALA A 355 1.44 -14.75 -8.60
N SER A 356 1.55 -14.28 -7.35
CA SER A 356 1.41 -12.87 -6.97
C SER A 356 2.49 -12.42 -5.97
N SER A 357 3.59 -13.15 -5.87
CA SER A 357 4.68 -12.81 -4.96
C SER A 357 5.61 -11.75 -5.54
N MET A 358 6.15 -10.93 -4.67
CA MET A 358 7.26 -10.03 -4.97
C MET A 358 8.46 -10.80 -5.50
N ARG A 359 9.24 -10.22 -6.43
CA ARG A 359 10.35 -10.92 -7.09
C ARG A 359 11.45 -9.95 -7.53
N GLY A 360 12.58 -10.56 -7.90
CA GLY A 360 13.67 -9.86 -8.57
C GLY A 360 14.59 -9.10 -7.62
N SER A 361 15.35 -8.21 -8.22
CA SER A 361 16.29 -7.31 -7.54
C SER A 361 15.75 -5.88 -7.53
N VAL A 362 16.33 -5.07 -6.64
CA VAL A 362 16.12 -3.62 -6.64
C VAL A 362 17.07 -3.02 -7.68
N PRO A 363 16.56 -2.34 -8.72
CA PRO A 363 17.43 -1.83 -9.77
C PRO A 363 18.29 -0.67 -9.28
N ALA A 364 19.56 -0.62 -9.71
CA ALA A 364 20.36 0.60 -9.65
C ALA A 364 19.77 1.68 -10.59
N ILE A 365 20.17 2.94 -10.39
CA ILE A 365 19.67 4.06 -11.22
C ILE A 365 20.08 3.82 -12.69
N GLY A 366 19.10 3.76 -13.59
CA GLY A 366 19.30 3.59 -15.02
C GLY A 366 19.92 2.25 -15.43
N GLU A 367 19.95 1.26 -14.56
CA GLU A 367 20.60 -0.05 -14.78
C GLU A 367 20.18 -0.71 -16.09
N HIS A 368 18.92 -0.62 -16.43
CA HIS A 368 18.33 -1.35 -17.56
C HIS A 368 18.23 -0.51 -18.85
N ARG A 369 18.83 0.68 -18.88
CA ARG A 369 18.72 1.61 -20.02
C ARG A 369 18.99 0.93 -21.36
N ARG A 370 20.13 0.23 -21.48
CA ARG A 370 20.54 -0.36 -22.77
C ARG A 370 19.54 -1.40 -23.27
N ALA A 371 19.09 -2.27 -22.40
CA ALA A 371 18.11 -3.29 -22.72
C ALA A 371 16.74 -2.67 -23.05
N ILE A 372 16.23 -1.72 -22.24
CA ILE A 372 14.94 -1.07 -22.48
C ILE A 372 14.92 -0.40 -23.86
N LEU A 373 15.96 0.39 -24.19
CA LEU A 373 16.00 1.13 -25.44
C LEU A 373 16.16 0.22 -26.66
N LEU A 374 16.97 -0.84 -26.54
CA LEU A 374 17.17 -1.79 -27.63
C LEU A 374 15.93 -2.66 -27.85
N ASP A 375 15.43 -3.29 -26.77
CA ASP A 375 14.38 -4.32 -26.88
C ASP A 375 13.00 -3.71 -27.17
N THR A 376 12.76 -2.48 -26.72
CA THR A 376 11.45 -1.82 -26.89
C THR A 376 11.42 -0.90 -28.10
N LEU A 377 12.50 -0.14 -28.34
CA LEU A 377 12.52 0.92 -29.35
C LEU A 377 13.45 0.62 -30.52
N GLY A 378 14.23 -0.47 -30.45
CA GLY A 378 15.22 -0.81 -31.48
C GLY A 378 16.39 0.19 -31.53
N VAL A 379 16.60 1.03 -30.52
CA VAL A 379 17.67 2.02 -30.47
C VAL A 379 19.00 1.33 -30.28
N THR A 380 19.85 1.39 -31.30
CA THR A 380 21.15 0.72 -31.31
C THR A 380 22.11 1.26 -30.24
N ASN A 381 23.12 0.47 -29.84
CA ASN A 381 24.13 0.94 -28.87
C ASN A 381 24.85 2.22 -29.35
N ALA A 382 25.16 2.34 -30.66
CA ALA A 382 25.79 3.52 -31.20
C ALA A 382 24.90 4.78 -31.09
N GLU A 383 23.58 4.63 -31.26
CA GLU A 383 22.62 5.72 -31.06
C GLU A 383 22.50 6.06 -29.57
N GLN A 384 22.43 5.05 -28.70
CA GLN A 384 22.39 5.28 -27.24
C GLN A 384 23.64 6.01 -26.74
N ASP A 385 24.81 5.75 -27.32
CA ASP A 385 26.05 6.48 -26.97
C ASP A 385 25.99 7.95 -27.43
N ARG A 386 25.39 8.23 -28.60
CA ARG A 386 25.10 9.62 -29.07
C ARG A 386 24.12 10.35 -28.14
N LEU A 387 23.03 9.70 -27.74
CA LEU A 387 22.07 10.23 -26.78
C LEU A 387 22.71 10.51 -25.41
N ALA A 388 23.61 9.64 -24.96
CA ALA A 388 24.37 9.87 -23.72
C ALA A 388 25.28 11.09 -23.83
N ALA A 389 26.00 11.24 -24.94
CA ALA A 389 26.82 12.40 -25.21
C ALA A 389 26.01 13.71 -25.29
N ALA A 390 24.72 13.63 -25.73
CA ALA A 390 23.77 14.74 -25.74
C ALA A 390 23.14 15.02 -24.37
N GLY A 391 23.51 14.30 -23.31
CA GLY A 391 23.05 14.52 -21.94
C GLY A 391 21.64 14.01 -21.64
N VAL A 392 21.07 13.16 -22.49
CA VAL A 392 19.70 12.63 -22.35
C VAL A 392 19.51 11.84 -21.05
N PHE A 393 20.56 11.16 -20.59
CA PHE A 393 20.57 10.35 -19.37
C PHE A 393 21.20 11.07 -18.17
N GLY A 394 21.33 12.41 -18.26
CA GLY A 394 22.06 13.21 -17.28
C GLY A 394 23.57 13.18 -17.47
N LYS A 395 24.28 13.94 -16.66
CA LYS A 395 25.75 13.91 -16.66
C LYS A 395 26.22 12.62 -15.98
N ALA A 396 27.16 11.92 -16.59
CA ALA A 396 27.85 10.83 -15.89
C ALA A 396 28.39 11.36 -14.56
N ARG A 397 28.06 10.69 -13.46
CA ARG A 397 28.73 10.98 -12.18
C ARG A 397 30.18 10.61 -12.36
N ALA A 398 31.06 11.61 -12.17
CA ALA A 398 32.50 11.44 -12.17
C ALA A 398 32.92 10.56 -10.99
#